data_c76cee05fe741bbe99e8703deb4e949a
#
_entry.id   c76cee05fe741bbe99e8703deb4e949a
#
_cell.length_a   1.000
_cell.length_b   1.000
_cell.length_c   1.000
_cell.angle_alpha   90.00
_cell.angle_beta   90.00
_cell.angle_gamma   90.00
#
_symmetry.space_group_name_H-M   'P 1'
#
loop_
_entity.id
_entity.type
_entity.pdbx_description
1 polymer ?
#
loop_
_entity_poly.entity_id
_entity_poly.type
_entity_poly.pdbx_seq_one_letter_code
_entity_poly.pdbx_strand_id
1 'polypeptide(L)'
;MTVGSGSSFEPDAFAREWAQAWNARDLDRVLAHFSDAIVFSSPKAVDAVGQPTVHGKPALRAYWERALTQISALEFIIVATMWDPSFRRLAIIYDRKVNGRADRAIELLTLNPGGLVTSGEVFYGVAPATA
;
A
#
# COMPACT_ATOMS: atom_id res chain seq x y z
N MET A 1 12.74 20.94 -22.12
CA MET A 1 12.32 20.52 -21.65
C MET A 1 12.13 20.27 -20.81
N THR A 2 11.79 20.33 -20.52
CA THR A 2 11.48 20.06 -19.75
C THR A 2 11.03 19.53 -19.19
N VAL A 3 11.07 19.45 -19.12
CA VAL A 3 10.65 18.92 -18.59
C VAL A 3 9.89 18.47 -17.91
N GLY A 4 9.24 18.33 -18.32
CA GLY A 4 8.21 17.71 -17.56
C GLY A 4 8.59 17.35 -16.17
N SER A 5 9.20 18.19 -15.55
CA SER A 5 9.63 17.97 -14.19
C SER A 5 8.43 17.61 -13.31
N GLY A 6 7.26 18.21 -13.57
CA GLY A 6 6.05 17.90 -12.81
C GLY A 6 5.57 16.48 -12.96
N SER A 7 6.06 15.76 -13.97
CA SER A 7 5.68 14.38 -14.18
C SER A 7 6.56 13.39 -13.42
N SER A 8 7.60 13.86 -12.78
CA SER A 8 8.50 12.98 -12.06
C SER A 8 7.82 12.42 -10.83
N PHE A 9 7.71 11.11 -10.78
CA PHE A 9 7.22 10.43 -9.61
C PHE A 9 8.32 10.31 -8.57
N GLU A 10 7.96 10.57 -7.30
CA GLU A 10 8.91 10.53 -6.19
C GLU A 10 8.58 9.32 -5.30
N PRO A 11 9.23 8.17 -5.55
CA PRO A 11 8.89 6.93 -4.84
C PRO A 11 8.97 7.03 -3.32
N ASP A 12 10.03 7.65 -2.81
CA ASP A 12 10.21 7.75 -1.36
C ASP A 12 9.16 8.66 -0.72
N ALA A 13 8.83 9.77 -1.39
CA ALA A 13 7.81 10.68 -0.88
C ALA A 13 6.45 10.00 -0.86
N PHE A 14 6.13 9.25 -1.92
CA PHE A 14 4.89 8.49 -1.99
C PHE A 14 4.82 7.48 -0.84
N ALA A 15 5.89 6.71 -0.63
CA ALA A 15 5.92 5.69 0.41
C ALA A 15 5.76 6.31 1.80
N ARG A 16 6.42 7.44 2.05
CA ARG A 16 6.29 8.13 3.34
C ARG A 16 4.87 8.59 3.60
N GLU A 17 4.22 9.20 2.62
CA GLU A 17 2.84 9.64 2.77
C GLU A 17 1.91 8.45 2.97
N TRP A 18 2.12 7.37 2.21
CA TRP A 18 1.34 6.14 2.33
C TRP A 18 1.44 5.57 3.76
N ALA A 19 2.67 5.47 4.30
CA ALA A 19 2.87 4.93 5.65
C ALA A 19 2.28 5.86 6.71
N GLN A 20 2.46 7.18 6.56
CA GLN A 20 1.91 8.14 7.50
C GLN A 20 0.38 8.08 7.54
N ALA A 21 -0.24 7.96 6.37
CA ALA A 21 -1.70 7.87 6.27
C ALA A 21 -2.20 6.61 6.97
N TRP A 22 -1.54 5.46 6.75
CA TRP A 22 -1.90 4.22 7.45
C TRP A 22 -1.70 4.34 8.96
N ASN A 23 -0.57 4.90 9.38
CA ASN A 23 -0.27 5.05 10.81
C ASN A 23 -1.26 5.98 11.51
N ALA A 24 -1.78 6.96 10.77
CA ALA A 24 -2.83 7.85 11.27
C ALA A 24 -4.22 7.23 11.15
N ARG A 25 -4.35 6.05 10.55
CA ARG A 25 -5.62 5.37 10.27
C ARG A 25 -6.55 6.23 9.41
N ASP A 26 -5.95 7.04 8.53
CA ASP A 26 -6.69 8.00 7.70
C ASP A 26 -6.90 7.39 6.31
N LEU A 27 -8.00 6.64 6.15
CA LEU A 27 -8.29 5.96 4.89
C LEU A 27 -8.54 6.94 3.75
N ASP A 28 -9.03 8.13 4.03
CA ASP A 28 -9.20 9.13 2.96
C ASP A 28 -7.85 9.50 2.35
N ARG A 29 -6.82 9.68 3.18
CA ARG A 29 -5.48 9.94 2.70
C ARG A 29 -4.88 8.77 1.95
N VAL A 30 -5.08 7.55 2.45
CA VAL A 30 -4.59 6.35 1.77
C VAL A 30 -5.25 6.24 0.41
N LEU A 31 -6.57 6.30 0.37
CA LEU A 31 -7.35 6.07 -0.86
C LEU A 31 -7.22 7.20 -1.87
N ALA A 32 -6.79 8.38 -1.42
CA ALA A 32 -6.56 9.51 -2.35
C ALA A 32 -5.47 9.17 -3.39
N HIS A 33 -4.60 8.23 -3.09
CA HIS A 33 -3.55 7.80 -4.02
C HIS A 33 -4.00 6.71 -4.98
N PHE A 34 -5.24 6.25 -4.90
CA PHE A 34 -5.72 5.09 -5.63
C PHE A 34 -6.75 5.49 -6.67
N SER A 35 -6.71 4.84 -7.82
CA SER A 35 -7.69 5.02 -8.88
C SER A 35 -9.05 4.45 -8.45
N ASP A 36 -10.13 5.01 -8.97
CA ASP A 36 -11.47 4.50 -8.69
C ASP A 36 -11.63 3.04 -9.15
N ALA A 37 -10.91 2.65 -10.18
CA ALA A 37 -10.95 1.29 -10.74
C ALA A 37 -9.85 0.39 -10.18
N ILE A 38 -9.30 0.71 -9.03
CA ILE A 38 -8.23 -0.07 -8.40
C ILE A 38 -8.58 -1.56 -8.31
N VAL A 39 -7.60 -2.40 -8.58
CA VAL A 39 -7.69 -3.85 -8.33
C VAL A 39 -6.62 -4.18 -7.30
N PHE A 40 -7.04 -4.66 -6.15
CA PHE A 40 -6.13 -4.91 -5.04
C PHE A 40 -6.20 -6.37 -4.61
N SER A 41 -5.03 -7.00 -4.45
CA SER A 41 -4.95 -8.41 -4.06
C SER A 41 -4.16 -8.57 -2.77
N SER A 42 -4.69 -9.38 -1.87
CA SER A 42 -4.07 -9.68 -0.59
C SER A 42 -4.53 -11.05 -0.10
N PRO A 43 -3.60 -11.87 0.44
CA PRO A 43 -4.02 -13.13 1.07
C PRO A 43 -5.02 -12.92 2.19
N LYS A 44 -4.94 -11.79 2.91
CA LYS A 44 -5.83 -11.49 4.02
C LYS A 44 -7.25 -11.14 3.56
N ALA A 45 -7.43 -10.77 2.29
CA ALA A 45 -8.76 -10.49 1.75
C ALA A 45 -9.61 -11.75 1.68
N VAL A 46 -9.01 -12.93 1.55
CA VAL A 46 -9.74 -14.19 1.53
C VAL A 46 -10.60 -14.33 2.78
N ASP A 47 -10.07 -14.04 3.95
CA ASP A 47 -10.80 -14.15 5.21
C ASP A 47 -11.90 -13.10 5.34
N ALA A 48 -11.69 -11.92 4.79
CA ALA A 48 -12.63 -10.81 4.96
C ALA A 48 -13.75 -10.81 3.93
N VAL A 49 -13.45 -11.15 2.66
CA VAL A 49 -14.40 -11.03 1.56
C VAL A 49 -14.55 -12.32 0.74
N GLY A 50 -13.88 -13.38 1.14
CA GLY A 50 -14.02 -14.69 0.51
C GLY A 50 -13.19 -14.91 -0.74
N GLN A 51 -12.38 -13.93 -1.15
CA GLN A 51 -11.50 -14.05 -2.32
C GLN A 51 -10.32 -13.11 -2.18
N PRO A 52 -9.18 -13.41 -2.85
CA PRO A 52 -7.97 -12.63 -2.66
C PRO A 52 -7.97 -11.27 -3.32
N THR A 53 -8.91 -10.99 -4.22
CA THR A 53 -8.91 -9.76 -5.01
C THR A 53 -10.14 -8.92 -4.74
N VAL A 54 -9.92 -7.62 -4.55
CA VAL A 54 -10.97 -6.63 -4.30
C VAL A 54 -10.96 -5.66 -5.48
N HIS A 55 -12.12 -5.40 -6.07
CA HIS A 55 -12.27 -4.56 -7.24
C HIS A 55 -12.96 -3.24 -6.89
N GLY A 56 -12.29 -2.13 -7.22
CA GLY A 56 -12.86 -0.81 -7.10
C GLY A 56 -12.63 -0.17 -5.74
N LYS A 57 -12.55 1.16 -5.74
CA LYS A 57 -12.24 1.91 -4.53
C LYS A 57 -13.32 1.75 -3.44
N PRO A 58 -14.63 1.75 -3.75
CA PRO A 58 -15.62 1.57 -2.69
C PRO A 58 -15.49 0.23 -1.95
N ALA A 59 -15.26 -0.87 -2.70
CA ALA A 59 -15.08 -2.18 -2.09
C ALA A 59 -13.78 -2.25 -1.28
N LEU A 60 -12.72 -1.61 -1.78
CA LEU A 60 -11.45 -1.57 -1.08
C LEU A 60 -11.57 -0.77 0.23
N ARG A 61 -12.29 0.35 0.20
CA ARG A 61 -12.56 1.12 1.41
C ARG A 61 -13.29 0.27 2.44
N ALA A 62 -14.35 -0.42 2.02
CA ALA A 62 -15.13 -1.25 2.93
C ALA A 62 -14.27 -2.35 3.55
N TYR A 63 -13.41 -2.98 2.76
CA TYR A 63 -12.50 -4.01 3.24
C TYR A 63 -11.55 -3.45 4.29
N TRP A 64 -10.92 -2.31 4.00
CA TRP A 64 -9.95 -1.71 4.92
C TRP A 64 -10.61 -1.11 6.16
N GLU A 65 -11.81 -0.53 6.04
CA GLU A 65 -12.56 -0.06 7.22
C GLU A 65 -12.83 -1.20 8.18
N ARG A 66 -13.28 -2.35 7.63
CA ARG A 66 -13.53 -3.52 8.47
C ARG A 66 -12.23 -4.02 9.09
N ALA A 67 -11.13 -4.06 8.32
CA ALA A 67 -9.84 -4.50 8.86
C ALA A 67 -9.40 -3.62 10.02
N LEU A 68 -9.55 -2.30 9.91
CA LEU A 68 -9.15 -1.38 10.96
C LEU A 68 -9.96 -1.55 12.24
N THR A 69 -11.19 -2.01 12.17
CA THR A 69 -11.97 -2.28 13.39
C THR A 69 -11.38 -3.42 14.21
N GLN A 70 -10.59 -4.29 13.58
CA GLN A 70 -9.95 -5.42 14.24
C GLN A 70 -8.54 -5.09 14.72
N ILE A 71 -8.06 -3.88 14.46
CA ILE A 71 -6.69 -3.49 14.74
C ILE A 71 -6.69 -2.42 15.83
N SER A 72 -6.14 -2.76 17.00
CA SER A 72 -6.01 -1.83 18.12
C SER A 72 -4.72 -1.03 18.07
N ALA A 73 -3.66 -1.58 17.45
CA ALA A 73 -2.36 -0.92 17.31
C ALA A 73 -1.79 -1.21 15.94
N LEU A 74 -1.32 -0.18 15.25
CA LEU A 74 -0.77 -0.33 13.91
C LEU A 74 0.40 0.63 13.72
N GLU A 75 1.52 0.10 13.25
CA GLU A 75 2.67 0.90 12.87
C GLU A 75 3.33 0.29 11.65
N PHE A 76 3.48 1.07 10.58
CA PHE A 76 4.23 0.71 9.38
C PHE A 76 5.52 1.52 9.36
N ILE A 77 6.65 0.83 9.16
CA ILE A 77 7.98 1.44 9.11
C ILE A 77 8.60 1.07 7.77
N ILE A 78 8.88 2.07 6.95
CA ILE A 78 9.46 1.85 5.62
C ILE A 78 10.89 1.32 5.78
N VAL A 79 11.19 0.24 5.08
CA VAL A 79 12.55 -0.33 5.00
C VAL A 79 13.24 0.13 3.72
N ALA A 80 12.57 0.03 2.59
CA ALA A 80 13.14 0.40 1.29
C ALA A 80 12.03 0.56 0.26
N THR A 81 12.35 1.25 -0.82
CA THR A 81 11.49 1.35 -1.99
C THR A 81 12.28 0.95 -3.23
N MET A 82 11.58 0.40 -4.21
CA MET A 82 12.14 0.10 -5.53
C MET A 82 11.15 0.60 -6.56
N TRP A 83 11.64 1.37 -7.51
CA TRP A 83 10.80 1.95 -8.55
C TRP A 83 11.28 1.53 -9.93
N ASP A 84 10.37 0.98 -10.71
CA ASP A 84 10.60 0.63 -12.11
C ASP A 84 9.85 1.61 -12.99
N PRO A 85 10.53 2.59 -13.59
CA PRO A 85 9.85 3.60 -14.40
C PRO A 85 9.28 3.05 -15.69
N SER A 86 9.84 1.96 -16.23
CA SER A 86 9.35 1.37 -17.48
C SER A 86 7.95 0.82 -17.34
N PHE A 87 7.68 0.13 -16.24
CA PHE A 87 6.37 -0.46 -15.97
C PHE A 87 5.57 0.33 -14.95
N ARG A 88 6.14 1.41 -14.45
CA ARG A 88 5.53 2.26 -13.42
C ARG A 88 5.11 1.44 -12.21
N ARG A 89 6.03 0.62 -11.71
CA ARG A 89 5.81 -0.23 -10.56
C ARG A 89 6.67 0.22 -9.38
N LEU A 90 6.02 0.32 -8.23
CA LEU A 90 6.66 0.67 -6.98
C LEU A 90 6.53 -0.51 -6.02
N ALA A 91 7.66 -0.97 -5.48
CA ALA A 91 7.65 -1.90 -4.37
C ALA A 91 8.00 -1.13 -3.10
N ILE A 92 7.12 -1.20 -2.09
CA ILE A 92 7.38 -0.64 -0.77
C ILE A 92 7.63 -1.81 0.16
N ILE A 93 8.84 -1.90 0.68
CA ILE A 93 9.21 -2.91 1.66
C ILE A 93 9.10 -2.27 3.03
N TYR A 94 8.29 -2.84 3.92
CA TYR A 94 8.01 -2.23 5.21
C TYR A 94 7.85 -3.27 6.29
N ASP A 95 8.21 -2.88 7.52
CA ASP A 95 7.93 -3.67 8.70
C ASP A 95 6.59 -3.25 9.26
N ARG A 96 5.79 -4.24 9.66
CA ARG A 96 4.46 -4.04 10.21
C ARG A 96 4.44 -4.47 11.65
N LYS A 97 3.87 -3.61 12.49
CA LYS A 97 3.52 -3.96 13.87
C LYS A 97 2.02 -3.80 14.00
N VAL A 98 1.32 -4.91 14.11
CA VAL A 98 -0.14 -4.93 14.15
C VAL A 98 -0.57 -5.78 15.33
N ASN A 99 -1.24 -5.15 16.29
CA ASN A 99 -1.74 -5.82 17.50
C ASN A 99 -0.65 -6.61 18.22
N GLY A 100 0.54 -6.02 18.32
CA GLY A 100 1.67 -6.63 19.03
C GLY A 100 2.44 -7.68 18.24
N ARG A 101 2.07 -7.93 16.98
CA ARG A 101 2.78 -8.90 16.13
C ARG A 101 3.57 -8.13 15.08
N ALA A 102 4.82 -8.56 14.87
CA ALA A 102 5.72 -7.93 13.90
C ALA A 102 5.98 -8.87 12.75
N ASP A 103 5.85 -8.36 11.53
CA ASP A 103 6.25 -9.08 10.32
C ASP A 103 6.73 -8.06 9.28
N ARG A 104 7.11 -8.54 8.12
CA ARG A 104 7.55 -7.72 7.00
C ARG A 104 6.64 -7.97 5.82
N ALA A 105 6.34 -6.92 5.07
CA ALA A 105 5.51 -7.05 3.88
C ALA A 105 6.07 -6.23 2.74
N ILE A 106 5.59 -6.53 1.54
CA ILE A 106 5.87 -5.75 0.34
C ILE A 106 4.54 -5.38 -0.28
N GLU A 107 4.31 -4.07 -0.47
CA GLU A 107 3.24 -3.58 -1.34
C GLU A 107 3.83 -3.40 -2.73
N LEU A 108 3.27 -4.11 -3.70
CA LEU A 108 3.66 -3.92 -5.10
C LEU A 108 2.54 -3.15 -5.79
N LEU A 109 2.84 -1.93 -6.20
CA LEU A 109 1.86 -1.00 -6.72
C LEU A 109 2.20 -0.63 -8.16
N THR A 110 1.19 -0.64 -9.03
CA THR A 110 1.33 -0.13 -10.39
C THR A 110 0.58 1.20 -10.47
N LEU A 111 1.25 2.23 -11.00
CA LEU A 111 0.70 3.56 -11.05
C LEU A 111 0.47 3.99 -12.50
N ASN A 112 -0.64 4.73 -12.74
CA ASN A 112 -0.86 5.29 -14.05
C ASN A 112 -0.01 6.56 -14.22
N PRO A 113 0.04 7.14 -15.45
CA PRO A 113 0.85 8.35 -15.66
C PRO A 113 0.43 9.53 -14.79
N GLY A 114 -0.81 9.55 -14.32
CA GLY A 114 -1.29 10.60 -13.42
C GLY A 114 -0.88 10.40 -11.97
N GLY A 115 -0.19 9.31 -11.65
CA GLY A 115 0.30 9.07 -10.30
C GLY A 115 -0.66 8.34 -9.39
N LEU A 116 -1.75 7.78 -9.91
CA LEU A 116 -2.71 7.02 -9.12
C LEU A 116 -2.42 5.51 -9.26
N VAL A 117 -2.59 4.79 -8.15
CA VAL A 117 -2.41 3.35 -8.12
C VAL A 117 -3.59 2.67 -8.81
N THR A 118 -3.30 1.89 -9.85
CA THR A 118 -4.31 1.15 -10.61
C THR A 118 -4.37 -0.32 -10.23
N SER A 119 -3.28 -0.86 -9.71
CA SER A 119 -3.30 -2.21 -9.14
C SER A 119 -2.33 -2.26 -7.98
N GLY A 120 -2.66 -3.08 -7.00
CA GLY A 120 -1.82 -3.30 -5.85
C GLY A 120 -1.90 -4.74 -5.41
N GLU A 121 -0.79 -5.23 -4.87
CA GLU A 121 -0.71 -6.59 -4.36
C GLU A 121 0.21 -6.58 -3.15
N VAL A 122 -0.19 -7.28 -2.10
CA VAL A 122 0.63 -7.34 -0.90
C VAL A 122 1.16 -8.74 -0.67
N PHE A 123 2.44 -8.82 -0.31
CA PHE A 123 3.13 -10.06 0.03
C PHE A 123 3.57 -9.98 1.48
N TYR A 124 3.32 -11.03 2.23
CA TYR A 124 3.69 -11.09 3.65
C TYR A 124 4.86 -12.05 3.84
N GLY A 125 5.78 -11.65 4.68
CA GLY A 125 6.96 -12.44 5.02
C GLY A 125 7.33 -12.24 6.46
N VAL A 126 8.57 -12.54 6.77
CA VAL A 126 9.11 -12.47 8.13
C VAL A 126 10.19 -11.41 8.16
N ALA A 127 10.13 -10.51 9.14
CA ALA A 127 11.21 -9.55 9.32
C ALA A 127 12.50 -10.30 9.69
N PRO A 128 13.64 -9.99 9.03
CA PRO A 128 14.89 -10.63 9.39
C PRO A 128 15.24 -10.36 10.85
N ALA A 129 15.83 -11.36 11.50
CA ALA A 129 16.32 -11.17 12.85
C ALA A 129 17.44 -10.14 12.82
N THR A 130 17.43 -9.24 13.81
CA THR A 130 18.54 -8.31 13.97
C THR A 130 19.70 -9.05 14.62
N ALA A 131 20.88 -8.81 14.06
CA ALA A 131 22.08 -9.41 14.60
C ALA A 131 22.51 -8.73 15.90
#